data_c74f36780d4d3f65147bf6004faefcfd
#
_entry.id   c74f36780d4d3f65147bf6004faefcfd
#
_cell.length_a   1.000
_cell.length_b   1.000
_cell.length_c   1.000
_cell.angle_alpha   90.00
_cell.angle_beta   90.00
_cell.angle_gamma   90.00
#
_symmetry.space_group_name_H-M   'P 1'
#
loop_
_entity.id
_entity.type
_entity.pdbx_description
1 polymer ?
#
loop_
_entity_poly.entity_id
_entity_poly.type
_entity_poly.pdbx_seq_one_letter_code
_entity_poly.pdbx_strand_id
1 'polypeptide(L)'
;MSRSRLLCLATLFAVAFGMQASPLRAAEPVDPWPGLVQDIFGNRTINDGSDVLAIEMPYRAEDAAIVPVTLRSKLAPDDSRRLKTITLVIDQNPAPMAAKFELGPDARVSEISTRVRVNSYTNVHAVAELNDGKLYMVKTFVKASGGCSAPAAKNAEEARNRLGQMKYRQFARADQGPTSGPREAQIMIGHPNNSGLQMDQVTHLYVPAFFIDELHLWQDNSPVLSMEGGISISEDPNIRFTYVPSGARTFRAEAKDTSGHVFQKVWKVDESGS
;
A
#
# COMPACT_ATOMS: atom_id res chain seq x y z
N MET A 1 97.10 18.59 30.87
CA MET A 1 95.81 18.44 31.53
C MET A 1 94.73 18.71 30.46
N SER A 2 94.26 17.67 29.81
CA SER A 2 93.35 17.75 28.72
C SER A 2 92.02 17.10 29.09
N ARG A 3 90.90 17.84 29.02
CA ARG A 3 89.54 17.34 29.28
C ARG A 3 88.85 17.04 27.94
N SER A 4 88.71 15.77 27.62
CA SER A 4 87.91 15.30 26.54
C SER A 4 86.40 15.37 26.86
N ARG A 5 85.65 16.06 26.04
CA ARG A 5 84.18 16.08 26.10
C ARG A 5 83.63 15.03 25.11
N LEU A 6 82.98 14.02 25.64
CA LEU A 6 82.22 13.03 24.84
C LEU A 6 80.87 13.65 24.47
N LEU A 7 80.59 13.74 23.17
CA LEU A 7 79.27 14.12 22.65
C LEU A 7 78.47 12.83 22.37
N CYS A 8 77.45 12.58 23.15
CA CYS A 8 76.45 11.50 22.81
C CYS A 8 75.43 12.08 21.85
N LEU A 9 75.45 11.59 20.60
CA LEU A 9 74.36 11.78 19.63
C LEU A 9 73.26 10.79 19.91
N ALA A 10 72.08 11.23 20.37
CA ALA A 10 70.90 10.44 20.51
C ALA A 10 70.07 10.59 19.21
N THR A 11 70.06 9.57 18.38
CA THR A 11 69.23 9.46 17.18
C THR A 11 67.82 9.01 17.58
N LEU A 12 66.84 9.94 17.53
CA LEU A 12 65.43 9.63 17.69
C LEU A 12 64.88 9.00 16.39
N PHE A 13 64.53 7.73 16.38
CA PHE A 13 63.84 7.03 15.32
C PHE A 13 62.34 7.26 15.53
N ALA A 14 61.72 8.20 14.78
CA ALA A 14 60.27 8.38 14.76
C ALA A 14 59.66 7.34 13.82
N VAL A 15 59.05 6.29 14.38
CA VAL A 15 58.26 5.34 13.65
C VAL A 15 56.88 5.97 13.38
N ALA A 16 56.71 6.51 12.18
CA ALA A 16 55.38 6.96 11.71
C ALA A 16 54.48 5.74 11.43
N PHE A 17 53.60 5.42 12.37
CA PHE A 17 52.58 4.41 12.18
C PHE A 17 51.48 5.03 11.30
N GLY A 18 51.55 4.80 9.97
CA GLY A 18 50.53 5.19 9.01
C GLY A 18 49.26 4.42 9.25
N MET A 19 48.27 4.97 9.95
CA MET A 19 46.92 4.46 10.00
C MET A 19 46.29 4.58 8.60
N GLN A 20 46.30 3.51 7.84
CA GLN A 20 45.52 3.42 6.63
C GLN A 20 44.03 3.28 7.03
N ALA A 21 43.30 4.37 7.02
CA ALA A 21 41.84 4.35 7.11
C ALA A 21 41.27 3.71 5.83
N SER A 22 40.93 2.43 5.90
CA SER A 22 40.14 1.80 4.86
C SER A 22 38.80 2.53 4.75
N PRO A 23 38.37 2.95 3.55
CA PRO A 23 37.04 3.56 3.41
C PRO A 23 36.00 2.53 3.85
N LEU A 24 35.22 2.88 4.88
CA LEU A 24 34.04 2.13 5.27
C LEU A 24 33.07 2.21 4.10
N ARG A 25 33.04 1.17 3.26
CA ARG A 25 32.03 1.05 2.21
C ARG A 25 30.74 0.71 2.90
N ALA A 26 29.76 1.64 2.88
CA ALA A 26 28.42 1.35 3.34
C ALA A 26 27.92 0.12 2.56
N ALA A 27 27.48 -0.91 3.27
CA ALA A 27 26.88 -2.06 2.64
C ALA A 27 25.67 -1.58 1.81
N GLU A 28 25.59 -2.00 0.57
CA GLU A 28 24.40 -1.71 -0.23
C GLU A 28 23.18 -2.30 0.48
N PRO A 29 22.05 -1.56 0.54
CA PRO A 29 20.84 -2.08 1.16
C PRO A 29 20.45 -3.39 0.50
N VAL A 30 20.29 -4.44 1.29
CA VAL A 30 19.83 -5.74 0.80
C VAL A 30 18.44 -5.58 0.23
N ASP A 31 18.21 -6.03 -1.01
CA ASP A 31 16.88 -6.07 -1.61
C ASP A 31 16.01 -7.09 -0.85
N PRO A 32 14.91 -6.68 -0.16
CA PRO A 32 14.08 -7.60 0.60
C PRO A 32 13.16 -8.45 -0.29
N TRP A 33 12.96 -8.06 -1.55
CA TRP A 33 11.98 -8.67 -2.44
C TRP A 33 12.08 -10.20 -2.57
N PRO A 34 13.27 -10.82 -2.72
CA PRO A 34 13.37 -12.28 -2.81
C PRO A 34 12.80 -13.02 -1.57
N GLY A 35 13.01 -12.47 -0.37
CA GLY A 35 12.41 -13.02 0.86
C GLY A 35 10.90 -12.82 0.89
N LEU A 36 10.42 -11.62 0.53
CA LEU A 36 8.99 -11.31 0.49
C LEU A 36 8.23 -12.18 -0.52
N VAL A 37 8.83 -12.49 -1.67
CA VAL A 37 8.25 -13.43 -2.64
C VAL A 37 8.01 -14.79 -2.02
N GLN A 38 9.02 -15.31 -1.30
CA GLN A 38 8.92 -16.61 -0.66
C GLN A 38 7.84 -16.63 0.43
N ASP A 39 7.76 -15.59 1.24
CA ASP A 39 6.83 -15.49 2.37
C ASP A 39 5.38 -15.30 1.91
N ILE A 40 5.14 -14.48 0.86
CA ILE A 40 3.78 -14.11 0.42
C ILE A 40 3.26 -15.06 -0.67
N PHE A 41 4.11 -15.50 -1.59
CA PHE A 41 3.70 -16.27 -2.78
C PHE A 41 4.26 -17.70 -2.79
N GLY A 42 5.16 -18.03 -1.85
CA GLY A 42 5.83 -19.33 -1.80
C GLY A 42 6.71 -19.56 -3.05
N ASN A 43 6.70 -20.80 -3.54
CA ASN A 43 7.51 -21.22 -4.70
C ASN A 43 6.80 -20.95 -6.06
N ARG A 44 5.79 -20.10 -6.08
CA ARG A 44 5.03 -19.81 -7.33
C ARG A 44 5.86 -18.91 -8.25
N THR A 45 5.91 -19.26 -9.52
CA THR A 45 6.57 -18.43 -10.54
C THR A 45 5.79 -17.13 -10.74
N ILE A 46 6.49 -16.01 -10.67
CA ILE A 46 5.96 -14.68 -10.96
C ILE A 46 6.50 -14.23 -12.31
N ASN A 47 5.61 -13.98 -13.27
CA ASN A 47 5.94 -13.56 -14.62
C ASN A 47 6.01 -12.01 -14.70
N ASP A 48 6.60 -11.49 -15.78
CA ASP A 48 6.46 -10.08 -16.12
C ASP A 48 5.00 -9.71 -16.35
N GLY A 49 4.55 -8.65 -15.69
CA GLY A 49 3.16 -8.20 -15.71
C GLY A 49 2.93 -6.95 -16.56
N SER A 50 3.93 -6.50 -17.32
CA SER A 50 3.86 -5.23 -18.06
C SER A 50 2.68 -5.13 -19.03
N ASP A 51 2.20 -6.26 -19.57
CA ASP A 51 1.05 -6.37 -20.45
C ASP A 51 -0.28 -6.71 -19.73
N VAL A 52 -0.23 -6.95 -18.42
CA VAL A 52 -1.37 -7.40 -17.61
C VAL A 52 -1.87 -6.30 -16.68
N LEU A 53 -0.94 -5.62 -16.03
CA LEU A 53 -1.24 -4.66 -14.97
C LEU A 53 -0.36 -3.41 -15.11
N ALA A 54 -0.88 -2.26 -14.70
CA ALA A 54 -0.11 -1.05 -14.44
C ALA A 54 -0.23 -0.67 -12.98
N ILE A 55 0.85 -0.14 -12.40
CA ILE A 55 0.88 0.54 -11.11
C ILE A 55 1.30 1.98 -11.31
N GLU A 56 0.52 2.91 -10.76
CA GLU A 56 0.79 4.35 -10.82
C GLU A 56 0.90 4.90 -9.40
N MET A 57 2.03 5.50 -9.10
CA MET A 57 2.32 6.18 -7.82
C MET A 57 3.24 7.39 -8.10
N PRO A 58 3.22 8.43 -7.25
CA PRO A 58 4.17 9.52 -7.38
C PRO A 58 5.60 9.03 -7.08
N TYR A 59 6.56 9.40 -7.92
CA TYR A 59 7.98 9.10 -7.65
C TYR A 59 8.46 9.71 -6.33
N ARG A 60 7.92 10.90 -5.95
CA ARG A 60 8.13 11.56 -4.65
C ARG A 60 6.76 11.89 -4.06
N ALA A 61 6.47 11.32 -2.91
CA ALA A 61 5.24 11.61 -2.20
C ALA A 61 5.35 12.97 -1.48
N GLU A 62 4.27 13.75 -1.51
CA GLU A 62 4.14 14.98 -0.72
C GLU A 62 3.91 14.66 0.75
N ASP A 63 3.11 13.63 1.02
CA ASP A 63 2.85 13.10 2.36
C ASP A 63 2.99 11.57 2.35
N ALA A 64 3.92 11.07 3.16
CA ALA A 64 4.22 9.64 3.26
C ALA A 64 3.09 8.82 3.91
N ALA A 65 2.17 9.46 4.64
CA ALA A 65 1.03 8.80 5.28
C ALA A 65 -0.17 8.60 4.35
N ILE A 66 -0.23 9.31 3.21
CA ILE A 66 -1.37 9.31 2.30
C ILE A 66 -0.94 9.24 0.81
N VAL A 67 0.00 8.35 0.50
CA VAL A 67 0.53 8.19 -0.85
C VAL A 67 -0.53 7.54 -1.75
N PRO A 68 -0.96 8.19 -2.85
CA PRO A 68 -1.92 7.60 -3.77
C PRO A 68 -1.29 6.46 -4.56
N VAL A 69 -2.06 5.40 -4.77
CA VAL A 69 -1.73 4.27 -5.63
C VAL A 69 -2.93 3.92 -6.51
N THR A 70 -2.67 3.73 -7.80
CA THR A 70 -3.66 3.25 -8.78
C THR A 70 -3.13 1.99 -9.44
N LEU A 71 -3.96 0.95 -9.43
CA LEU A 71 -3.73 -0.35 -10.06
C LEU A 71 -4.71 -0.47 -11.23
N ARG A 72 -4.20 -0.64 -12.45
CA ARG A 72 -5.06 -0.68 -13.65
C ARG A 72 -4.78 -1.92 -14.48
N SER A 73 -5.84 -2.66 -14.83
CA SER A 73 -5.77 -3.75 -15.80
C SER A 73 -5.38 -3.21 -17.18
N LYS A 74 -4.47 -3.91 -17.85
CA LYS A 74 -4.13 -3.70 -19.26
C LYS A 74 -4.75 -4.75 -20.18
N LEU A 75 -5.49 -5.72 -19.61
CA LEU A 75 -6.18 -6.74 -20.38
C LEU A 75 -7.28 -6.09 -21.22
N ALA A 76 -7.38 -6.50 -22.48
CA ALA A 76 -8.44 -6.05 -23.37
C ALA A 76 -9.81 -6.50 -22.83
N PRO A 77 -10.90 -5.77 -23.13
CA PRO A 77 -12.25 -6.13 -22.65
C PRO A 77 -12.72 -7.53 -23.08
N ASP A 78 -12.23 -8.01 -24.22
CA ASP A 78 -12.51 -9.33 -24.82
C ASP A 78 -11.46 -10.40 -24.48
N ASP A 79 -10.41 -10.05 -23.72
CA ASP A 79 -9.41 -11.03 -23.27
C ASP A 79 -10.09 -12.10 -22.40
N SER A 80 -9.77 -13.36 -22.65
CA SER A 80 -10.28 -14.49 -21.85
C SER A 80 -9.67 -14.55 -20.46
N ARG A 81 -8.50 -13.93 -20.27
CA ARG A 81 -7.86 -13.78 -18.97
C ARG A 81 -8.62 -12.74 -18.14
N ARG A 82 -8.68 -12.96 -16.84
CA ARG A 82 -9.33 -12.06 -15.88
C ARG A 82 -8.45 -11.91 -14.66
N LEU A 83 -8.37 -10.72 -14.14
CA LEU A 83 -7.80 -10.48 -12.82
C LEU A 83 -8.66 -11.17 -11.76
N LYS A 84 -8.05 -12.01 -10.93
CA LYS A 84 -8.68 -12.68 -9.80
C LYS A 84 -8.31 -12.01 -8.49
N THR A 85 -7.00 -11.78 -8.27
CA THR A 85 -6.51 -11.04 -7.11
C THR A 85 -5.43 -10.05 -7.53
N ILE A 86 -5.24 -9.00 -6.71
CA ILE A 86 -4.06 -8.12 -6.78
C ILE A 86 -3.51 -7.97 -5.37
N THR A 87 -2.25 -8.34 -5.17
CA THR A 87 -1.53 -8.14 -3.91
C THR A 87 -0.58 -6.97 -4.06
N LEU A 88 -0.71 -5.98 -3.17
CA LEU A 88 0.14 -4.79 -3.12
C LEU A 88 1.17 -4.97 -2.00
N VAL A 89 2.45 -4.91 -2.35
CA VAL A 89 3.58 -5.09 -1.43
C VAL A 89 4.46 -3.85 -1.46
N ILE A 90 4.77 -3.29 -0.30
CA ILE A 90 5.65 -2.14 -0.10
C ILE A 90 6.88 -2.64 0.64
N ASP A 91 7.98 -2.84 -0.06
CA ASP A 91 9.11 -3.66 0.40
C ASP A 91 9.69 -3.24 1.75
N GLN A 92 9.82 -1.94 2.00
CA GLN A 92 10.45 -1.38 3.20
C GLN A 92 9.44 -0.98 4.29
N ASN A 93 8.17 -1.33 4.13
CA ASN A 93 7.20 -1.11 5.20
C ASN A 93 7.35 -2.18 6.30
N PRO A 94 7.06 -1.84 7.58
CA PRO A 94 7.11 -2.79 8.70
C PRO A 94 6.21 -4.01 8.52
N ALA A 95 5.08 -3.85 7.80
CA ALA A 95 4.25 -4.92 7.28
C ALA A 95 4.21 -4.75 5.75
N PRO A 96 5.05 -5.48 5.00
CA PRO A 96 5.22 -5.25 3.57
C PRO A 96 3.96 -5.50 2.73
N MET A 97 3.15 -6.52 3.04
CA MET A 97 1.85 -6.72 2.39
C MET A 97 0.88 -5.61 2.84
N ALA A 98 0.69 -4.61 1.97
CA ALA A 98 -0.16 -3.47 2.27
C ALA A 98 -1.65 -3.81 2.15
N ALA A 99 -2.01 -4.54 1.09
CA ALA A 99 -3.36 -5.02 0.85
C ALA A 99 -3.37 -6.18 -0.15
N LYS A 100 -4.38 -7.05 -0.03
CA LYS A 100 -4.75 -8.02 -1.05
C LYS A 100 -6.21 -7.78 -1.45
N PHE A 101 -6.43 -7.54 -2.74
CA PHE A 101 -7.74 -7.35 -3.32
C PHE A 101 -8.18 -8.64 -4.02
N GLU A 102 -9.40 -9.11 -3.73
CA GLU A 102 -10.06 -10.18 -4.49
C GLU A 102 -11.16 -9.57 -5.34
N LEU A 103 -11.18 -9.89 -6.63
CA LEU A 103 -12.07 -9.29 -7.60
C LEU A 103 -13.23 -10.23 -7.92
N GLY A 104 -14.45 -9.72 -7.81
CA GLY A 104 -15.64 -10.48 -8.16
C GLY A 104 -15.59 -10.88 -9.64
N PRO A 105 -15.86 -12.16 -9.99
CA PRO A 105 -15.65 -12.68 -11.33
C PRO A 105 -16.52 -11.97 -12.38
N ASP A 106 -17.72 -11.54 -12.01
CA ASP A 106 -18.67 -10.89 -12.90
C ASP A 106 -18.54 -9.37 -12.92
N ALA A 107 -17.96 -8.79 -11.85
CA ALA A 107 -17.82 -7.35 -11.70
C ALA A 107 -16.74 -6.75 -12.63
N ARG A 108 -15.84 -7.58 -13.19
CA ARG A 108 -14.78 -7.17 -14.12
C ARG A 108 -14.08 -5.88 -13.68
N VAL A 109 -13.66 -5.85 -12.41
CA VAL A 109 -12.95 -4.70 -11.88
C VAL A 109 -11.69 -4.49 -12.69
N SER A 110 -11.54 -3.29 -13.26
CA SER A 110 -10.44 -2.95 -14.16
C SER A 110 -9.48 -1.91 -13.58
N GLU A 111 -9.90 -1.19 -12.56
CA GLU A 111 -9.06 -0.20 -11.88
C GLU A 111 -9.40 -0.16 -10.38
N ILE A 112 -8.38 0.01 -9.55
CA ILE A 112 -8.50 0.24 -8.12
C ILE A 112 -7.54 1.36 -7.75
N SER A 113 -8.04 2.39 -7.07
CA SER A 113 -7.23 3.46 -6.50
C SER A 113 -7.48 3.55 -5.01
N THR A 114 -6.40 3.69 -4.25
CA THR A 114 -6.45 3.88 -2.80
C THR A 114 -5.27 4.73 -2.32
N ARG A 115 -5.10 4.86 -1.01
CA ARG A 115 -3.98 5.57 -0.40
C ARG A 115 -3.28 4.65 0.59
N VAL A 116 -1.95 4.70 0.57
CA VAL A 116 -1.10 3.86 1.43
C VAL A 116 -0.09 4.69 2.20
N ARG A 117 0.37 4.17 3.32
CA ARG A 117 1.51 4.67 4.07
C ARG A 117 2.78 4.07 3.49
N VAL A 118 3.81 4.89 3.32
CA VAL A 118 5.13 4.46 2.86
C VAL A 118 6.16 4.89 3.89
N ASN A 119 6.89 3.92 4.46
CA ASN A 119 7.76 4.19 5.59
C ASN A 119 9.18 4.61 5.21
N SER A 120 9.66 4.18 4.06
CA SER A 120 11.02 4.46 3.56
C SER A 120 11.02 4.52 2.05
N TYR A 121 12.11 5.03 1.46
CA TYR A 121 12.36 4.93 0.01
C TYR A 121 12.33 3.46 -0.40
N THR A 122 11.46 3.08 -1.31
CA THR A 122 11.13 1.67 -1.53
C THR A 122 10.62 1.38 -2.92
N ASN A 123 10.81 0.13 -3.36
CA ASN A 123 9.99 -0.41 -4.44
C ASN A 123 8.61 -0.76 -3.87
N VAL A 124 7.62 -0.63 -4.72
CA VAL A 124 6.24 -1.07 -4.50
C VAL A 124 5.88 -2.02 -5.62
N HIS A 125 5.52 -3.25 -5.26
CA HIS A 125 5.15 -4.30 -6.19
C HIS A 125 3.65 -4.53 -6.18
N ALA A 126 3.06 -4.66 -7.36
CA ALA A 126 1.70 -5.15 -7.53
C ALA A 126 1.75 -6.50 -8.25
N VAL A 127 1.27 -7.55 -7.59
CA VAL A 127 1.24 -8.91 -8.11
C VAL A 127 -0.20 -9.31 -8.38
N ALA A 128 -0.53 -9.50 -9.66
CA ALA A 128 -1.84 -9.98 -10.09
C ALA A 128 -1.84 -11.51 -10.24
N GLU A 129 -2.86 -12.16 -9.69
CA GLU A 129 -3.22 -13.52 -10.04
C GLU A 129 -4.36 -13.49 -11.05
N LEU A 130 -4.22 -14.22 -12.14
CA LEU A 130 -5.27 -14.37 -13.13
C LEU A 130 -6.13 -15.62 -12.86
N ASN A 131 -7.24 -15.72 -13.59
CA ASN A 131 -8.17 -16.86 -13.51
C ASN A 131 -7.52 -18.21 -13.89
N ASP A 132 -6.38 -18.22 -14.61
CA ASP A 132 -5.58 -19.40 -14.92
C ASP A 132 -4.59 -19.77 -13.79
N GLY A 133 -4.59 -19.01 -12.70
CA GLY A 133 -3.72 -19.21 -11.53
C GLY A 133 -2.30 -18.71 -11.70
N LYS A 134 -1.92 -18.09 -12.81
CA LYS A 134 -0.57 -17.53 -12.99
C LYS A 134 -0.43 -16.18 -12.31
N LEU A 135 0.79 -15.90 -11.82
CA LEU A 135 1.15 -14.62 -11.22
C LEU A 135 1.91 -13.74 -12.20
N TYR A 136 1.58 -12.45 -12.17
CA TYR A 136 2.19 -11.41 -12.98
C TYR A 136 2.50 -10.19 -12.13
N MET A 137 3.67 -9.61 -12.25
CA MET A 137 4.12 -8.51 -11.39
C MET A 137 4.53 -7.29 -12.20
N VAL A 138 4.17 -6.13 -11.66
CA VAL A 138 4.73 -4.83 -12.02
C VAL A 138 5.24 -4.14 -10.76
N LYS A 139 6.19 -3.21 -10.92
CA LYS A 139 6.75 -2.45 -9.80
C LYS A 139 6.97 -0.99 -10.16
N THR A 140 7.00 -0.15 -9.14
CA THR A 140 7.41 1.25 -9.22
C THR A 140 8.24 1.60 -7.99
N PHE A 141 9.00 2.70 -8.06
CA PHE A 141 9.80 3.20 -6.95
C PHE A 141 9.21 4.49 -6.39
N VAL A 142 9.12 4.59 -5.06
CA VAL A 142 8.57 5.75 -4.36
C VAL A 142 9.56 6.30 -3.35
N LYS A 143 9.75 7.61 -3.37
CA LYS A 143 10.50 8.37 -2.35
C LYS A 143 9.52 8.93 -1.33
N ALA A 144 9.43 8.29 -0.17
CA ALA A 144 8.66 8.73 0.99
C ALA A 144 9.37 8.27 2.26
N SER A 145 9.07 8.86 3.40
CA SER A 145 9.69 8.46 4.67
C SER A 145 8.76 8.76 5.85
N GLY A 146 8.69 7.80 6.81
CA GLY A 146 7.98 7.98 8.07
C GLY A 146 6.45 7.86 8.00
N GLY A 147 5.88 7.36 6.89
CA GLY A 147 4.43 7.31 6.73
C GLY A 147 3.72 6.41 7.75
N CYS A 148 4.36 5.34 8.21
CA CYS A 148 3.77 4.44 9.21
C CYS A 148 3.82 5.02 10.63
N SER A 149 4.75 5.91 10.93
CA SER A 149 4.87 6.59 12.23
C SER A 149 4.32 8.03 12.22
N ALA A 150 3.82 8.51 11.08
CA ALA A 150 3.19 9.82 10.98
C ALA A 150 2.05 9.93 12.00
N PRO A 151 1.91 11.08 12.69
CA PRO A 151 0.88 11.26 13.71
C PRO A 151 -0.50 10.85 13.20
N ALA A 152 -1.30 10.26 14.07
CA ALA A 152 -2.71 10.01 13.80
C ALA A 152 -3.45 11.34 13.59
N ALA A 153 -4.65 11.25 13.01
CA ALA A 153 -5.50 12.41 12.72
C ALA A 153 -5.45 13.48 13.82
N LYS A 154 -5.36 14.73 13.42
CA LYS A 154 -5.20 15.91 14.30
C LYS A 154 -6.23 16.04 15.42
N ASN A 155 -7.37 15.35 15.30
CA ASN A 155 -8.47 15.38 16.25
C ASN A 155 -9.00 13.96 16.50
N ALA A 156 -8.55 13.35 17.62
CA ALA A 156 -8.96 12.00 18.03
C ALA A 156 -10.47 11.90 18.33
N GLU A 157 -11.11 12.97 18.79
CA GLU A 157 -12.55 13.01 19.05
C GLU A 157 -13.33 12.99 17.73
N GLU A 158 -12.91 13.77 16.75
CA GLU A 158 -13.51 13.78 15.42
C GLU A 158 -13.36 12.42 14.71
N ALA A 159 -12.20 11.77 14.86
CA ALA A 159 -11.96 10.43 14.32
C ALA A 159 -12.90 9.40 14.97
N ARG A 160 -13.13 9.49 16.28
CA ARG A 160 -14.10 8.62 16.99
C ARG A 160 -15.53 8.86 16.53
N ASN A 161 -15.93 10.12 16.34
CA ASN A 161 -17.28 10.48 15.90
C ASN A 161 -17.58 10.01 14.48
N ARG A 162 -16.54 9.78 13.66
CA ARG A 162 -16.67 9.27 12.28
C ARG A 162 -16.48 7.76 12.15
N LEU A 163 -16.14 7.08 13.25
CA LEU A 163 -15.82 5.65 13.23
C LEU A 163 -16.95 4.83 12.60
N GLY A 164 -16.62 4.05 11.59
CA GLY A 164 -17.54 3.19 10.85
C GLY A 164 -18.53 3.91 9.95
N GLN A 165 -18.51 5.25 9.88
CA GLN A 165 -19.35 5.98 8.92
C GLN A 165 -18.89 5.68 7.50
N MET A 166 -19.80 5.18 6.67
CA MET A 166 -19.52 4.85 5.28
C MET A 166 -20.23 5.79 4.33
N LYS A 167 -19.52 6.19 3.26
CA LYS A 167 -20.06 6.95 2.13
C LYS A 167 -19.76 6.18 0.85
N TYR A 168 -20.78 6.00 0.03
CA TYR A 168 -20.68 5.45 -1.31
C TYR A 168 -20.99 6.54 -2.33
N ARG A 169 -20.22 6.60 -3.38
CA ARG A 169 -20.47 7.46 -4.54
C ARG A 169 -20.28 6.63 -5.80
N GLN A 170 -21.17 6.82 -6.75
CA GLN A 170 -21.02 6.35 -8.12
C GLN A 170 -20.82 7.56 -9.03
N PHE A 171 -19.87 7.47 -9.93
CA PHE A 171 -19.56 8.55 -10.85
C PHE A 171 -20.16 8.23 -12.22
N ALA A 172 -20.93 9.15 -12.76
CA ALA A 172 -21.40 9.07 -14.12
C ALA A 172 -20.22 9.32 -15.08
N ARG A 173 -20.06 8.50 -16.08
CA ARG A 173 -19.19 8.82 -17.21
C ARG A 173 -19.91 9.72 -18.18
N ALA A 174 -19.34 10.85 -18.52
CA ALA A 174 -19.94 11.85 -19.42
C ALA A 174 -20.14 11.34 -20.86
N ASP A 175 -19.45 10.25 -21.23
CA ASP A 175 -19.37 9.69 -22.58
C ASP A 175 -20.23 8.42 -22.79
N GLN A 176 -20.89 7.93 -21.74
CA GLN A 176 -21.66 6.69 -21.79
C GLN A 176 -23.11 6.91 -21.36
N GLY A 177 -24.03 6.39 -22.15
CA GLY A 177 -25.46 6.39 -21.82
C GLY A 177 -25.74 5.62 -20.50
N PRO A 178 -26.93 5.80 -19.91
CA PRO A 178 -27.22 5.38 -18.53
C PRO A 178 -27.19 3.86 -18.28
N THR A 179 -27.04 2.99 -19.26
CA THR A 179 -27.31 1.55 -19.10
C THR A 179 -26.21 0.58 -19.52
N SER A 180 -25.12 1.02 -20.15
CA SER A 180 -24.14 0.06 -20.67
C SER A 180 -22.69 0.58 -20.52
N GLY A 181 -21.84 -0.23 -19.89
CA GLY A 181 -20.41 -0.03 -19.81
C GLY A 181 -19.86 0.04 -18.37
N PRO A 182 -18.52 0.07 -18.21
CA PRO A 182 -17.89 0.15 -16.91
C PRO A 182 -18.26 1.45 -16.18
N ARG A 183 -18.57 1.34 -14.89
CA ARG A 183 -18.84 2.48 -14.00
C ARG A 183 -17.75 2.62 -12.97
N GLU A 184 -17.53 3.84 -12.55
CA GLU A 184 -16.61 4.15 -11.48
C GLU A 184 -17.39 4.39 -10.18
N ALA A 185 -16.91 3.78 -9.09
CA ALA A 185 -17.48 3.96 -7.77
C ALA A 185 -16.39 4.20 -6.73
N GLN A 186 -16.78 4.74 -5.58
CA GLN A 186 -15.92 5.02 -4.45
C GLN A 186 -16.62 4.67 -3.16
N ILE A 187 -15.93 3.92 -2.30
CA ILE A 187 -16.31 3.70 -0.91
C ILE A 187 -15.31 4.43 -0.01
N MET A 188 -15.82 5.14 0.99
CA MET A 188 -15.04 5.81 2.02
C MET A 188 -15.53 5.34 3.38
N ILE A 189 -14.61 5.02 4.29
CA ILE A 189 -14.90 4.52 5.63
C ILE A 189 -14.19 5.43 6.62
N GLY A 190 -14.93 6.06 7.53
CA GLY A 190 -14.35 6.83 8.63
C GLY A 190 -13.67 5.89 9.60
N HIS A 191 -12.34 5.89 9.64
CA HIS A 191 -11.54 5.05 10.53
C HIS A 191 -10.13 5.62 10.70
N PRO A 192 -9.55 5.69 11.90
CA PRO A 192 -8.23 6.28 12.10
C PRO A 192 -7.10 5.47 11.44
N ASN A 193 -7.30 4.18 11.21
CA ASN A 193 -6.29 3.27 10.67
C ASN A 193 -4.91 3.47 11.32
N ASN A 194 -4.89 3.37 12.65
CA ASN A 194 -3.64 3.48 13.40
C ASN A 194 -2.74 2.30 13.10
N SER A 195 -1.49 2.59 12.77
CA SER A 195 -0.50 1.57 12.40
C SER A 195 0.12 0.82 13.58
N GLY A 196 -0.01 1.34 14.81
CA GLY A 196 0.72 0.85 15.98
C GLY A 196 2.13 1.45 16.15
N LEU A 197 2.60 2.22 15.18
CA LEU A 197 3.92 2.85 15.16
C LEU A 197 3.87 4.38 15.38
N GLN A 198 2.67 4.90 15.53
CA GLN A 198 2.40 6.30 15.79
C GLN A 198 2.55 6.58 17.28
N MET A 199 3.14 7.73 17.61
CA MET A 199 3.30 8.19 18.99
C MET A 199 2.33 9.33 19.28
N ASP A 200 1.60 9.23 20.38
CA ASP A 200 0.80 10.33 20.91
C ASP A 200 1.72 11.45 21.39
N GLN A 201 1.48 12.68 20.93
CA GLN A 201 2.38 13.81 21.17
C GLN A 201 2.30 14.37 22.59
N VAL A 202 1.27 13.99 23.36
CA VAL A 202 1.07 14.45 24.74
C VAL A 202 1.59 13.43 25.74
N THR A 203 1.22 12.18 25.56
CA THR A 203 1.57 11.09 26.47
C THR A 203 2.91 10.44 26.15
N HIS A 204 3.45 10.64 24.95
CA HIS A 204 4.65 9.97 24.41
C HIS A 204 4.53 8.44 24.41
N LEU A 205 3.30 7.89 24.39
CA LEU A 205 3.06 6.47 24.27
C LEU A 205 2.69 6.13 22.83
N TYR A 206 3.01 4.90 22.42
CA TYR A 206 2.55 4.39 21.12
C TYR A 206 1.04 4.21 21.11
N VAL A 207 0.41 4.68 20.04
CA VAL A 207 -1.01 4.45 19.78
C VAL A 207 -1.17 3.01 19.32
N PRO A 208 -2.01 2.17 19.96
CA PRO A 208 -2.22 0.79 19.54
C PRO A 208 -2.66 0.67 18.09
N ALA A 209 -2.22 -0.40 17.42
CA ALA A 209 -2.69 -0.73 16.07
C ALA A 209 -4.21 -0.91 16.08
N PHE A 210 -4.89 -0.19 15.20
CA PHE A 210 -6.34 -0.21 15.08
C PHE A 210 -6.73 0.22 13.67
N PHE A 211 -7.09 -0.74 12.80
CA PHE A 211 -7.30 -0.49 11.38
C PHE A 211 -8.35 -1.45 10.80
N ILE A 212 -8.91 -1.07 9.64
CA ILE A 212 -9.76 -1.94 8.84
C ILE A 212 -8.90 -3.04 8.23
N ASP A 213 -9.14 -4.28 8.61
CA ASP A 213 -8.46 -5.47 8.11
C ASP A 213 -9.24 -6.21 7.02
N GLU A 214 -10.57 -6.08 7.00
CA GLU A 214 -11.42 -6.69 5.98
C GLU A 214 -12.43 -5.67 5.42
N LEU A 215 -12.62 -5.70 4.11
CA LEU A 215 -13.68 -4.97 3.41
C LEU A 215 -14.28 -5.87 2.33
N HIS A 216 -15.59 -5.91 2.28
CA HIS A 216 -16.33 -6.65 1.25
C HIS A 216 -17.38 -5.75 0.60
N LEU A 217 -17.47 -5.79 -0.71
CA LEU A 217 -18.40 -5.01 -1.53
C LEU A 217 -19.24 -5.92 -2.42
N TRP A 218 -20.54 -5.67 -2.47
CA TRP A 218 -21.48 -6.45 -3.30
C TRP A 218 -22.44 -5.55 -4.07
N GLN A 219 -22.84 -6.02 -5.24
CA GLN A 219 -24.04 -5.59 -5.96
C GLN A 219 -25.13 -6.63 -5.70
N ASP A 220 -26.19 -6.28 -4.96
CA ASP A 220 -27.13 -7.22 -4.37
C ASP A 220 -26.37 -8.37 -3.66
N ASN A 221 -26.39 -9.58 -4.22
CA ASN A 221 -25.66 -10.73 -3.69
C ASN A 221 -24.36 -11.07 -4.48
N SER A 222 -24.06 -10.35 -5.56
CA SER A 222 -22.87 -10.61 -6.38
C SER A 222 -21.67 -9.89 -5.84
N PRO A 223 -20.54 -10.57 -5.53
CA PRO A 223 -19.34 -9.93 -5.05
C PRO A 223 -18.75 -9.03 -6.12
N VAL A 224 -18.30 -7.85 -5.71
CA VAL A 224 -17.62 -6.88 -6.58
C VAL A 224 -16.13 -6.85 -6.27
N LEU A 225 -15.78 -6.64 -5.00
CA LEU A 225 -14.42 -6.48 -4.54
C LEU A 225 -14.35 -6.83 -3.06
N SER A 226 -13.33 -7.56 -2.66
CA SER A 226 -12.95 -7.69 -1.25
C SER A 226 -11.51 -7.20 -1.06
N MET A 227 -11.18 -6.73 0.14
CA MET A 227 -9.84 -6.29 0.50
C MET A 227 -9.48 -6.88 1.87
N GLU A 228 -8.33 -7.55 1.94
CA GLU A 228 -7.60 -7.78 3.18
C GLU A 228 -6.59 -6.65 3.32
N GLY A 229 -6.71 -5.82 4.34
CA GLY A 229 -5.90 -4.63 4.57
C GLY A 229 -4.90 -4.82 5.71
N GLY A 230 -3.81 -4.07 5.67
CA GLY A 230 -2.81 -4.00 6.73
C GLY A 230 -2.62 -2.58 7.26
N ILE A 231 -1.65 -2.42 8.16
CA ILE A 231 -1.27 -1.12 8.75
C ILE A 231 -0.81 -0.08 7.71
N SER A 232 -0.52 -0.53 6.50
CA SER A 232 -0.11 0.33 5.38
C SER A 232 -1.27 1.02 4.67
N ILE A 233 -2.53 0.63 4.91
CA ILE A 233 -3.69 1.39 4.43
C ILE A 233 -3.82 2.68 5.23
N SER A 234 -3.92 3.81 4.52
CA SER A 234 -4.01 5.15 5.15
C SER A 234 -5.28 5.32 6.00
N GLU A 235 -5.30 6.35 6.84
CA GLU A 235 -6.49 6.76 7.57
C GLU A 235 -7.67 7.06 6.63
N ASP A 236 -8.89 6.91 7.14
CA ASP A 236 -10.13 7.03 6.37
C ASP A 236 -10.03 6.26 5.04
N PRO A 237 -9.97 4.90 5.10
CA PRO A 237 -9.84 4.07 3.91
C PRO A 237 -10.78 4.50 2.79
N ASN A 238 -10.19 4.70 1.63
CA ASN A 238 -10.85 5.23 0.45
C ASN A 238 -10.49 4.37 -0.74
N ILE A 239 -11.44 3.57 -1.21
CA ILE A 239 -11.25 2.67 -2.33
C ILE A 239 -12.12 3.15 -3.48
N ARG A 240 -11.49 3.59 -4.55
CA ARG A 240 -12.13 3.95 -5.82
C ARG A 240 -11.86 2.85 -6.82
N PHE A 241 -12.86 2.44 -7.58
CA PHE A 241 -12.72 1.30 -8.49
C PHE A 241 -13.65 1.44 -9.69
N THR A 242 -13.21 0.87 -10.82
CA THR A 242 -14.00 0.77 -12.03
C THR A 242 -14.48 -0.67 -12.19
N TYR A 243 -15.78 -0.87 -12.39
CA TYR A 243 -16.42 -2.17 -12.48
C TYR A 243 -17.54 -2.18 -13.52
N VAL A 244 -17.97 -3.38 -13.94
CA VAL A 244 -19.14 -3.56 -14.82
C VAL A 244 -20.38 -3.81 -13.94
N PRO A 245 -21.41 -2.94 -14.01
CA PRO A 245 -22.64 -3.14 -13.26
C PRO A 245 -23.38 -4.39 -13.68
N SER A 246 -23.97 -5.09 -12.71
CA SER A 246 -24.81 -6.27 -12.93
C SER A 246 -26.30 -5.95 -13.15
N GLY A 247 -26.69 -4.67 -13.11
CA GLY A 247 -28.10 -4.27 -13.05
C GLY A 247 -28.73 -4.41 -11.66
N ALA A 248 -27.89 -4.60 -10.63
CA ALA A 248 -28.31 -4.69 -9.23
C ALA A 248 -28.98 -3.41 -8.74
N ARG A 249 -29.96 -3.55 -7.83
CA ARG A 249 -30.69 -2.44 -7.23
C ARG A 249 -30.02 -1.86 -5.99
N THR A 250 -29.11 -2.62 -5.39
CA THR A 250 -28.42 -2.21 -4.17
C THR A 250 -26.92 -2.41 -4.30
N PHE A 251 -26.19 -1.56 -3.59
CA PHE A 251 -24.76 -1.71 -3.33
C PHE A 251 -24.56 -1.86 -1.82
N ARG A 252 -23.87 -2.91 -1.38
CA ARG A 252 -23.62 -3.20 0.03
C ARG A 252 -22.13 -3.19 0.31
N ALA A 253 -21.76 -2.59 1.44
CA ALA A 253 -20.42 -2.67 1.98
C ALA A 253 -20.47 -3.22 3.40
N GLU A 254 -19.48 -4.06 3.72
CA GLU A 254 -19.19 -4.53 5.05
C GLU A 254 -17.70 -4.39 5.30
N ALA A 255 -17.33 -3.77 6.42
CA ALA A 255 -15.95 -3.63 6.84
C ALA A 255 -15.80 -4.13 8.28
N LYS A 256 -14.66 -4.77 8.57
CA LYS A 256 -14.29 -5.22 9.90
C LYS A 256 -12.97 -4.58 10.28
N ASP A 257 -12.78 -4.26 11.54
CA ASP A 257 -11.53 -3.76 12.09
C ASP A 257 -10.85 -4.79 13.01
N THR A 258 -9.61 -4.53 13.34
CA THR A 258 -8.79 -5.38 14.21
C THR A 258 -9.27 -5.49 15.66
N SER A 259 -10.25 -4.69 16.07
CA SER A 259 -10.95 -4.81 17.36
C SER A 259 -12.22 -5.66 17.26
N GLY A 260 -12.56 -6.15 16.06
CA GLY A 260 -13.74 -6.98 15.82
C GLY A 260 -15.04 -6.21 15.61
N HIS A 261 -15.00 -4.88 15.45
CA HIS A 261 -16.19 -4.14 15.05
C HIS A 261 -16.52 -4.45 13.58
N VAL A 262 -17.82 -4.64 13.32
CA VAL A 262 -18.34 -4.85 11.97
C VAL A 262 -19.24 -3.68 11.61
N PHE A 263 -18.91 -3.01 10.53
CA PHE A 263 -19.65 -1.88 9.99
C PHE A 263 -20.30 -2.30 8.68
N GLN A 264 -21.61 -2.08 8.56
CA GLN A 264 -22.35 -2.46 7.35
C GLN A 264 -23.19 -1.30 6.86
N LYS A 265 -23.30 -1.16 5.55
CA LYS A 265 -24.22 -0.19 4.95
C LYS A 265 -24.68 -0.67 3.58
N VAL A 266 -25.95 -0.34 3.27
CA VAL A 266 -26.60 -0.63 1.98
C VAL A 266 -27.06 0.69 1.39
N TRP A 267 -26.81 0.88 0.10
CA TRP A 267 -27.29 2.01 -0.69
C TRP A 267 -28.17 1.48 -1.83
N LYS A 268 -29.20 2.22 -2.18
CA LYS A 268 -29.91 2.00 -3.43
C LYS A 268 -29.05 2.53 -4.58
N VAL A 269 -28.95 1.76 -5.64
CA VAL A 269 -28.30 2.19 -6.88
C VAL A 269 -29.39 2.77 -7.76
N ASP A 270 -29.39 4.09 -7.94
CA ASP A 270 -30.30 4.74 -8.85
C ASP A 270 -29.86 4.45 -10.30
N GLU A 271 -30.83 4.03 -11.14
CA GLU A 271 -30.58 3.78 -12.57
C GLU A 271 -30.25 5.08 -13.33
N SER A 272 -30.59 6.23 -12.75
CA SER A 272 -30.23 7.55 -13.25
C SER A 272 -28.98 8.03 -12.52
N GLY A 273 -27.83 7.95 -13.18
CA GLY A 273 -26.61 8.56 -12.70
C GLY A 273 -26.85 10.04 -12.40
N SER A 274 -26.82 10.40 -11.13
CA SER A 274 -26.78 11.78 -10.62
C SER A 274 -25.47 12.00 -9.89
#